data_5a742f17148e940109c5866ee35d4a3a
#
_entry.id   5a742f17148e940109c5866ee35d4a3a
#
_cell.length_a   1.000
_cell.length_b   1.000
_cell.length_c   1.000
_cell.angle_alpha   90.00
_cell.angle_beta   90.00
_cell.angle_gamma   90.00
#
_symmetry.space_group_name_H-M   'P 1'
#
loop_
_entity.id
_entity.type
_entity.pdbx_description
1 polymer ?
#
loop_
_entity_poly.entity_id
_entity_poly.type
_entity_poly.pdbx_seq_one_letter_code
_entity_poly.pdbx_strand_id
1 'polypeptide(L)'
;MKFWQSISTKDFGFGVILFALVIAVSILQPSNKIIAEFDEDAVDIKSSKFAMNIPYDMVADLELMEKPDMGQPLAGRDDMILQTGQWRNDTWGEYYACVEIATDNCIVIHLTDGQIFVISRRDNAETQKVFEEFQHHLT
;
A
#
# COMPACT_ATOMS: atom_id res chain seq x y z
N MET A 1 23.62 4.41 -34.61
CA MET A 1 23.50 5.09 -33.43
C MET A 1 24.65 4.83 -32.48
N LYS A 2 25.60 5.69 -32.52
CA LYS A 2 26.84 5.48 -31.79
C LYS A 2 26.72 5.64 -30.29
N PHE A 3 25.80 6.48 -29.86
CA PHE A 3 25.55 6.65 -28.45
C PHE A 3 25.17 5.30 -27.81
N TRP A 4 24.25 4.60 -28.44
CA TRP A 4 23.85 3.29 -27.94
C TRP A 4 24.98 2.31 -27.96
N GLN A 5 25.77 2.32 -29.05
CA GLN A 5 26.88 1.39 -29.17
C GLN A 5 28.03 1.72 -28.22
N SER A 6 28.26 3.01 -27.96
CA SER A 6 29.40 3.40 -27.15
C SER A 6 29.16 3.22 -25.66
N ILE A 7 27.97 3.47 -25.19
CA ILE A 7 27.68 3.31 -23.75
C ILE A 7 26.93 2.03 -23.46
N SER A 8 26.17 1.55 -24.41
CA SER A 8 25.11 0.61 -24.15
C SER A 8 25.55 -0.75 -23.68
N THR A 9 26.56 -1.34 -24.31
CA THR A 9 26.84 -2.74 -24.00
C THR A 9 27.34 -2.92 -22.59
N LYS A 10 28.22 -2.05 -22.15
CA LYS A 10 28.74 -2.10 -20.77
C LYS A 10 27.79 -1.40 -19.80
N ASP A 11 27.42 -0.17 -20.14
CA ASP A 11 26.64 0.63 -19.21
C ASP A 11 25.22 0.13 -19.06
N PHE A 12 24.63 -0.34 -20.15
CA PHE A 12 23.34 -0.98 -20.09
C PHE A 12 23.37 -2.25 -19.29
N GLY A 13 24.38 -3.10 -19.52
CA GLY A 13 24.54 -4.33 -18.75
C GLY A 13 24.73 -4.09 -17.27
N PHE A 14 25.53 -3.09 -16.91
CA PHE A 14 25.73 -2.72 -15.52
C PHE A 14 24.44 -2.22 -14.90
N GLY A 15 23.69 -1.36 -15.60
CA GLY A 15 22.41 -0.86 -15.12
C GLY A 15 21.37 -1.96 -14.93
N VAL A 16 21.33 -2.93 -15.85
CA VAL A 16 20.41 -4.06 -15.73
C VAL A 16 20.77 -4.93 -14.53
N ILE A 17 22.06 -5.20 -14.32
CA ILE A 17 22.52 -5.99 -13.19
C ILE A 17 22.19 -5.30 -11.88
N LEU A 18 22.44 -3.99 -11.79
CA LEU A 18 22.12 -3.21 -10.59
C LEU A 18 20.62 -3.20 -10.30
N PHE A 19 19.80 -3.03 -11.33
CA PHE A 19 18.35 -3.06 -11.19
C PHE A 19 17.85 -4.42 -10.72
N ALA A 20 18.39 -5.49 -11.31
CA ALA A 20 18.04 -6.85 -10.91
C ALA A 20 18.44 -7.13 -9.47
N LEU A 21 19.60 -6.62 -9.03
CA LEU A 21 20.05 -6.77 -7.65
C LEU A 21 19.12 -6.07 -6.68
N VAL A 22 18.67 -4.86 -7.00
CA VAL A 22 17.72 -4.12 -6.17
C VAL A 22 16.41 -4.87 -6.03
N ILE A 23 15.90 -5.40 -7.14
CA ILE A 23 14.67 -6.19 -7.12
C ILE A 23 14.86 -7.45 -6.26
N ALA A 24 15.97 -8.15 -6.44
CA ALA A 24 16.24 -9.36 -5.68
C ALA A 24 16.32 -9.08 -4.17
N VAL A 25 16.97 -8.01 -3.78
CA VAL A 25 17.06 -7.62 -2.37
C VAL A 25 15.67 -7.29 -1.83
N SER A 26 14.86 -6.58 -2.61
CA SER A 26 13.49 -6.25 -2.21
C SER A 26 12.61 -7.48 -2.03
N ILE A 27 12.80 -8.50 -2.87
CA ILE A 27 12.05 -9.75 -2.77
C ILE A 27 12.51 -10.58 -1.58
N LEU A 28 13.80 -10.60 -1.31
CA LEU A 28 14.38 -11.43 -0.25
C LEU A 28 14.14 -10.85 1.15
N GLN A 29 13.93 -9.55 1.27
CA GLN A 29 13.65 -8.94 2.56
C GLN A 29 12.18 -9.10 2.89
N PRO A 30 11.84 -9.71 4.05
CA PRO A 30 10.44 -9.74 4.47
C PRO A 30 9.98 -8.31 4.71
N SER A 31 8.97 -7.90 3.97
CA SER A 31 8.42 -6.56 4.09
C SER A 31 7.38 -6.53 5.20
N ASN A 32 7.74 -5.93 6.34
CA ASN A 32 6.82 -5.61 7.41
C ASN A 32 6.36 -4.16 7.31
N LYS A 33 6.54 -3.56 6.13
CA LYS A 33 6.16 -2.18 5.88
C LYS A 33 5.01 -2.13 4.91
N ILE A 34 4.14 -1.18 5.13
CA ILE A 34 3.09 -0.86 4.18
C ILE A 34 3.60 0.28 3.31
N ILE A 35 3.56 0.09 2.02
CA ILE A 35 4.05 1.04 1.03
C ILE A 35 2.87 1.51 0.21
N ALA A 36 2.71 2.84 0.10
CA ALA A 36 1.73 3.46 -0.76
C ALA A 36 2.45 4.16 -1.91
N GLU A 37 2.20 3.73 -3.12
CA GLU A 37 2.76 4.33 -4.32
C GLU A 37 1.65 5.00 -5.11
N PHE A 38 1.74 6.33 -5.25
CA PHE A 38 0.72 7.12 -5.92
C PHE A 38 1.11 7.33 -7.37
N ASP A 39 0.31 6.75 -8.26
CA ASP A 39 0.45 6.96 -9.70
C ASP A 39 -0.53 8.03 -10.18
N GLU A 40 -0.58 8.23 -11.49
CA GLU A 40 -1.44 9.22 -12.10
C GLU A 40 -2.92 8.89 -11.92
N ASP A 41 -3.29 7.61 -12.00
CA ASP A 41 -4.68 7.15 -12.03
C ASP A 41 -5.09 6.36 -10.79
N ALA A 42 -4.14 5.89 -10.01
CA ALA A 42 -4.41 4.96 -8.92
C ALA A 42 -3.31 5.00 -7.88
N VAL A 43 -3.59 4.47 -6.71
CA VAL A 43 -2.59 4.20 -5.69
C VAL A 43 -2.44 2.70 -5.51
N ASP A 44 -1.19 2.24 -5.42
CA ASP A 44 -0.85 0.87 -5.08
C ASP A 44 -0.45 0.79 -3.61
N ILE A 45 -1.18 -0.01 -2.86
CA ILE A 45 -0.87 -0.28 -1.46
C ILE A 45 -0.33 -1.70 -1.38
N LYS A 46 0.89 -1.83 -0.88
CA LYS A 46 1.59 -3.11 -0.85
C LYS A 46 2.14 -3.41 0.54
N SER A 47 2.06 -4.65 0.94
CA SER A 47 2.69 -5.13 2.16
C SER A 47 2.85 -6.64 2.10
N SER A 48 4.07 -7.12 2.32
CA SER A 48 4.36 -8.55 2.30
C SER A 48 3.81 -9.22 1.03
N LYS A 49 2.84 -10.13 1.18
CA LYS A 49 2.21 -10.82 0.05
C LYS A 49 0.89 -10.20 -0.38
N PHE A 50 0.52 -9.09 0.23
CA PHE A 50 -0.77 -8.46 -0.02
C PHE A 50 -0.56 -7.17 -0.81
N ALA A 51 -1.39 -6.96 -1.82
CA ALA A 51 -1.36 -5.76 -2.64
C ALA A 51 -2.78 -5.34 -3.03
N MET A 52 -3.01 -4.04 -3.05
CA MET A 52 -4.27 -3.44 -3.51
C MET A 52 -3.95 -2.35 -4.51
N ASN A 53 -4.69 -2.30 -5.60
CA ASN A 53 -4.67 -1.18 -6.52
C ASN A 53 -6.00 -0.47 -6.42
N ILE A 54 -5.97 0.82 -6.08
CA ILE A 54 -7.18 1.61 -5.87
C ILE A 54 -7.20 2.75 -6.88
N PRO A 55 -8.01 2.64 -7.94
CA PRO A 55 -8.19 3.74 -8.89
C PRO A 55 -8.86 4.93 -8.20
N TYR A 56 -8.37 6.14 -8.45
CA TYR A 56 -8.91 7.33 -7.80
C TYR A 56 -10.37 7.57 -8.16
N ASP A 57 -10.78 7.23 -9.37
CA ASP A 57 -12.17 7.42 -9.80
C ASP A 57 -13.16 6.46 -9.13
N MET A 58 -12.65 5.44 -8.46
CA MET A 58 -13.48 4.51 -7.68
C MET A 58 -13.67 4.95 -6.24
N VAL A 59 -12.99 5.99 -5.79
CA VAL A 59 -13.06 6.44 -4.40
C VAL A 59 -14.29 7.32 -4.21
N ALA A 60 -15.23 6.85 -3.40
CA ALA A 60 -16.43 7.62 -3.05
C ALA A 60 -16.18 8.53 -1.85
N ASP A 61 -15.39 8.07 -0.87
CA ASP A 61 -15.10 8.83 0.33
C ASP A 61 -13.76 8.39 0.91
N LEU A 62 -13.08 9.32 1.55
CA LEU A 62 -11.79 9.11 2.20
C LEU A 62 -11.82 9.74 3.59
N GLU A 63 -11.48 8.95 4.59
CA GLU A 63 -11.61 9.36 5.98
C GLU A 63 -10.37 8.95 6.78
N LEU A 64 -9.87 9.85 7.60
CA LEU A 64 -8.82 9.55 8.58
C LEU A 64 -9.49 9.48 9.95
N MET A 65 -9.35 8.36 10.62
CA MET A 65 -10.00 8.13 11.90
C MET A 65 -9.17 7.31 12.85
N GLU A 66 -9.53 7.33 14.11
CA GLU A 66 -8.97 6.42 15.09
C GLU A 66 -9.41 4.99 14.75
N LYS A 67 -8.48 4.07 14.84
CA LYS A 67 -8.70 2.69 14.46
C LYS A 67 -9.71 2.03 15.42
N PRO A 68 -10.84 1.51 14.92
CA PRO A 68 -11.78 0.76 15.77
C PRO A 68 -11.27 -0.66 16.02
N ASP A 69 -12.08 -1.45 16.70
CA ASP A 69 -11.83 -2.88 16.78
C ASP A 69 -11.83 -3.46 15.35
N MET A 70 -10.71 -4.06 14.96
CA MET A 70 -10.55 -4.58 13.61
C MET A 70 -11.35 -5.86 13.38
N GLY A 71 -11.77 -6.54 14.42
CA GLY A 71 -12.58 -7.74 14.28
C GLY A 71 -11.77 -8.99 14.03
N GLN A 72 -12.15 -9.77 13.03
CA GLN A 72 -11.57 -11.08 12.74
C GLN A 72 -11.07 -11.18 11.30
N PRO A 73 -9.93 -11.82 11.08
CA PRO A 73 -9.48 -12.10 9.72
C PRO A 73 -10.33 -13.19 9.08
N LEU A 74 -10.73 -12.97 7.84
CA LEU A 74 -11.38 -13.99 7.02
C LEU A 74 -10.35 -14.70 6.15
N ALA A 75 -9.41 -13.93 5.60
CA ALA A 75 -8.30 -14.43 4.81
C ALA A 75 -7.19 -13.39 4.83
N GLY A 76 -6.02 -13.74 5.33
CA GLY A 76 -4.90 -12.82 5.36
C GLY A 76 -4.05 -12.99 6.59
N ARG A 77 -3.27 -11.97 6.89
CA ARG A 77 -2.29 -11.98 7.97
C ARG A 77 -2.84 -11.26 9.20
N ASP A 78 -2.65 -11.88 10.35
CA ASP A 78 -2.97 -11.29 11.65
C ASP A 78 -1.88 -11.67 12.63
N ASP A 79 -0.90 -10.81 12.78
CA ASP A 79 0.19 -11.03 13.73
C ASP A 79 0.46 -9.76 14.54
N MET A 80 1.58 -9.73 15.25
CA MET A 80 1.93 -8.61 16.13
C MET A 80 2.39 -7.36 15.38
N ILE A 81 2.55 -7.44 14.05
CA ILE A 81 3.09 -6.35 13.23
C ILE A 81 2.05 -5.83 12.26
N LEU A 82 1.39 -6.73 11.53
CA LEU A 82 0.50 -6.38 10.43
C LEU A 82 -0.84 -7.11 10.52
N GLN A 83 -1.86 -6.41 10.07
CA GLN A 83 -3.17 -6.99 9.79
C GLN A 83 -3.50 -6.69 8.33
N THR A 84 -3.52 -7.72 7.49
CA THR A 84 -3.73 -7.58 6.06
C THR A 84 -4.73 -8.59 5.54
N GLY A 85 -5.30 -8.30 4.37
CA GLY A 85 -6.21 -9.19 3.68
C GLY A 85 -7.67 -8.87 3.96
N GLN A 86 -8.50 -9.90 3.93
CA GLN A 86 -9.95 -9.75 4.12
C GLN A 86 -10.30 -9.96 5.58
N TRP A 87 -11.07 -9.00 6.12
CA TRP A 87 -11.44 -8.94 7.54
C TRP A 87 -12.93 -8.66 7.68
N ARG A 88 -13.43 -8.84 8.88
CA ARG A 88 -14.82 -8.50 9.24
C ARG A 88 -14.85 -7.88 10.63
N ASN A 89 -15.56 -6.77 10.76
CA ASN A 89 -15.87 -6.18 12.06
C ASN A 89 -17.30 -5.66 12.10
N ASP A 90 -17.70 -5.15 13.27
CA ASP A 90 -19.06 -4.61 13.43
C ASP A 90 -19.24 -3.23 12.82
N THR A 91 -18.12 -2.49 12.63
CA THR A 91 -18.18 -1.13 12.09
C THR A 91 -18.42 -1.11 10.59
N TRP A 92 -17.72 -1.98 9.84
CA TRP A 92 -17.73 -1.95 8.38
C TRP A 92 -18.29 -3.21 7.74
N GLY A 93 -18.50 -4.27 8.50
CA GLY A 93 -18.79 -5.58 7.93
C GLY A 93 -17.52 -6.16 7.32
N GLU A 94 -17.61 -6.74 6.13
CA GLU A 94 -16.45 -7.27 5.43
C GLU A 94 -15.70 -6.13 4.74
N TYR A 95 -14.38 -6.13 4.90
CA TYR A 95 -13.52 -5.09 4.34
C TYR A 95 -12.12 -5.65 4.10
N TYR A 96 -11.29 -4.87 3.41
CA TYR A 96 -9.89 -5.20 3.20
C TYR A 96 -9.03 -4.32 4.09
N ALA A 97 -8.04 -4.93 4.71
CA ALA A 97 -7.13 -4.24 5.62
C ALA A 97 -5.69 -4.34 5.14
N CYS A 98 -4.95 -3.27 5.36
CA CYS A 98 -3.50 -3.24 5.24
C CYS A 98 -3.00 -2.25 6.29
N VAL A 99 -2.87 -2.73 7.53
CA VAL A 99 -2.70 -1.90 8.71
C VAL A 99 -1.52 -2.38 9.52
N GLU A 100 -0.68 -1.44 9.97
CA GLU A 100 0.35 -1.72 10.95
C GLU A 100 -0.23 -1.54 12.36
N ILE A 101 0.03 -2.51 13.23
CA ILE A 101 -0.60 -2.54 14.56
C ILE A 101 -0.16 -1.38 15.43
N ALA A 102 1.06 -0.88 15.24
CA ALA A 102 1.62 0.17 16.07
C ALA A 102 0.93 1.53 15.93
N THR A 103 0.13 1.73 14.89
CA THR A 103 -0.54 3.01 14.67
C THR A 103 -1.95 3.01 15.27
N ASP A 104 -2.35 4.15 15.82
CA ASP A 104 -3.71 4.31 16.36
C ASP A 104 -4.70 4.77 15.30
N ASN A 105 -4.23 5.47 14.27
CA ASN A 105 -5.09 6.01 13.22
C ASN A 105 -5.06 5.13 11.98
N CYS A 106 -6.14 5.21 11.22
CA CYS A 106 -6.23 4.54 9.93
C CYS A 106 -6.93 5.42 8.91
N ILE A 107 -6.70 5.10 7.64
CA ILE A 107 -7.37 5.72 6.52
C ILE A 107 -8.44 4.75 6.02
N VAL A 108 -9.68 5.19 5.99
CA VAL A 108 -10.80 4.39 5.51
C VAL A 108 -11.18 4.88 4.12
N ILE A 109 -11.13 3.99 3.16
CA ILE A 109 -11.40 4.28 1.76
C ILE A 109 -12.67 3.58 1.36
N HIS A 110 -13.72 4.36 1.12
CA HIS A 110 -14.99 3.83 0.64
C HIS A 110 -15.02 3.90 -0.88
N LEU A 111 -15.22 2.77 -1.52
CA LEU A 111 -15.32 2.71 -2.98
C LEU A 111 -16.76 2.82 -3.44
N THR A 112 -16.93 3.25 -4.67
CA THR A 112 -18.25 3.43 -5.29
C THR A 112 -19.03 2.13 -5.42
N ASP A 113 -18.37 0.98 -5.42
CA ASP A 113 -19.01 -0.34 -5.48
C ASP A 113 -19.35 -0.90 -4.09
N GLY A 114 -19.13 -0.13 -3.04
CA GLY A 114 -19.42 -0.55 -1.67
C GLY A 114 -18.28 -1.22 -0.94
N GLN A 115 -17.16 -1.51 -1.59
CA GLN A 115 -15.99 -2.07 -0.92
C GLN A 115 -15.35 -1.03 -0.01
N ILE A 116 -14.75 -1.51 1.07
CA ILE A 116 -14.05 -0.66 2.04
C ILE A 116 -12.64 -1.18 2.18
N PHE A 117 -11.66 -0.30 2.03
CA PHE A 117 -10.25 -0.58 2.26
C PHE A 117 -9.77 0.27 3.43
N VAL A 118 -9.04 -0.35 4.35
CA VAL A 118 -8.54 0.33 5.55
C VAL A 118 -7.03 0.17 5.57
N ILE A 119 -6.32 1.29 5.57
CA ILE A 119 -4.87 1.28 5.50
C ILE A 119 -4.27 2.15 6.59
N SER A 120 -3.04 1.81 7.00
CA SER A 120 -2.23 2.68 7.84
C SER A 120 -0.75 2.45 7.52
N ARG A 121 0.06 3.40 7.97
CA ARG A 121 1.51 3.27 7.96
C ARG A 121 1.96 2.96 9.39
N ARG A 122 3.27 2.92 9.59
CA ARG A 122 3.87 2.49 10.87
C ARG A 122 3.58 3.39 12.06
N ASP A 123 3.20 4.63 11.83
CA ASP A 123 2.83 5.56 12.89
C ASP A 123 1.81 6.58 12.39
N ASN A 124 1.28 7.37 13.32
CA ASN A 124 0.24 8.34 12.99
C ASN A 124 0.72 9.42 12.04
N ALA A 125 1.97 9.88 12.17
CA ALA A 125 2.52 10.91 11.30
C ALA A 125 2.66 10.43 9.86
N GLU A 126 3.14 9.21 9.65
CA GLU A 126 3.26 8.61 8.33
C GLU A 126 1.88 8.33 7.72
N THR A 127 0.93 7.89 8.54
CA THR A 127 -0.45 7.66 8.10
C THR A 127 -1.10 8.97 7.65
N GLN A 128 -0.89 10.04 8.40
CA GLN A 128 -1.38 11.37 8.05
C GLN A 128 -0.83 11.86 6.72
N LYS A 129 0.47 11.66 6.48
CA LYS A 129 1.09 12.04 5.21
C LYS A 129 0.48 11.31 4.03
N VAL A 130 0.22 10.02 4.18
CA VAL A 130 -0.43 9.23 3.12
C VAL A 130 -1.85 9.76 2.88
N PHE A 131 -2.57 10.06 3.94
CA PHE A 131 -3.92 10.61 3.81
C PHE A 131 -3.92 11.95 3.05
N GLU A 132 -3.01 12.84 3.39
CA GLU A 132 -2.90 14.15 2.73
C GLU A 132 -2.53 14.00 1.26
N GLU A 133 -1.59 13.11 0.95
CA GLU A 133 -1.22 12.84 -0.43
C GLU A 133 -2.38 12.24 -1.22
N PHE A 134 -3.12 11.33 -0.61
CA PHE A 134 -4.29 10.73 -1.22
C PHE A 134 -5.34 11.80 -1.53
N GLN A 135 -5.62 12.69 -0.57
CA GLN A 135 -6.55 13.81 -0.79
C GLN A 135 -6.11 14.68 -1.97
N HIS A 136 -4.81 14.93 -2.08
CA HIS A 136 -4.26 15.74 -3.16
C HIS A 136 -4.56 15.11 -4.53
N HIS A 137 -4.47 13.80 -4.65
CA HIS A 137 -4.76 13.10 -5.89
C HIS A 137 -6.25 13.04 -6.24
N LEU A 138 -7.12 13.23 -5.26
CA LEU A 138 -8.57 13.22 -5.47
C LEU A 138 -9.15 14.59 -5.85
N THR A 139 -8.37 15.65 -5.71
CA THR A 139 -8.81 17.00 -6.08
C THR A 139 -8.30 17.46 -7.48
#